data_3f6fb02cc59ee5c0f24e1f4b754413ab
#
_entry.id   3f6fb02cc59ee5c0f24e1f4b754413ab
#
_cell.length_a   1.000
_cell.length_b   1.000
_cell.length_c   1.000
_cell.angle_alpha   90.00
_cell.angle_beta   90.00
_cell.angle_gamma   90.00
#
_symmetry.space_group_name_H-M   'P 1'
#
loop_
_entity.id
_entity.type
_entity.pdbx_description
1 polymer ?
#
loop_
_entity_poly.entity_id
_entity_poly.type
_entity_poly.pdbx_seq_one_letter_code
_entity_poly.pdbx_strand_id
1 'polypeptide(L)'
;MVDYDGTLAEIVPNPDDAFPLPGAAAVLERLTASYGVVAVVSGRPVTFLVERLGSSPALDRLAVYGQYGLERRAPDGSVVYDPLVDGYTGAIAAAIDEARARVPEGALVEGKGLALTLHWRNAPAVAPAAVALAHEIAERHGLAIRLGKRAVELVLPVANDKGTVVTSLLTGCAAGCVVGDDVGDIPAFSALDLLVRSGALAGVRVAVVSEEAPEALLAGADVTVEGPLGALGFLGALADRAAAGPGTRRTRVL
;
A
#
# COMPACT_ATOMS: atom_id res chain seq x y z
N MET A 1 -0.89 -9.76 -2.97
CA MET A 1 -0.85 -8.29 -2.82
C MET A 1 0.41 -7.90 -2.05
N VAL A 2 1.06 -6.82 -2.47
CA VAL A 2 2.26 -6.26 -1.81
C VAL A 2 2.04 -4.76 -1.64
N ASP A 3 2.36 -4.22 -0.47
CA ASP A 3 2.44 -2.78 -0.26
C ASP A 3 3.70 -2.17 -0.90
N TYR A 4 3.80 -0.83 -0.96
CA TYR A 4 4.92 -0.12 -1.57
C TYR A 4 5.88 0.49 -0.53
N ASP A 5 5.44 1.51 0.22
CA ASP A 5 6.28 2.21 1.19
C ASP A 5 6.53 1.30 2.42
N GLY A 6 7.77 1.18 2.89
CA GLY A 6 8.13 0.26 3.97
C GLY A 6 8.18 -1.22 3.58
N THR A 7 7.74 -1.59 2.36
CA THR A 7 7.67 -2.98 1.89
C THR A 7 8.51 -3.23 0.64
N LEU A 8 8.29 -2.47 -0.45
CA LEU A 8 9.11 -2.52 -1.66
C LEU A 8 10.13 -1.39 -1.73
N ALA A 9 9.90 -0.31 -0.99
CA ALA A 9 10.74 0.87 -0.90
C ALA A 9 11.01 1.19 0.58
N GLU A 10 12.18 1.78 0.85
CA GLU A 10 12.48 2.30 2.19
C GLU A 10 11.59 3.50 2.51
N ILE A 11 11.28 3.68 3.79
CA ILE A 11 10.63 4.91 4.28
C ILE A 11 11.69 5.99 4.36
N VAL A 12 11.50 7.05 3.57
CA VAL A 12 12.45 8.15 3.43
C VAL A 12 11.84 9.48 3.92
N PRO A 13 12.69 10.46 4.31
CA PRO A 13 12.22 11.75 4.81
C PRO A 13 11.40 12.57 3.80
N ASN A 14 11.78 12.52 2.51
CA ASN A 14 11.03 13.13 1.43
C ASN A 14 10.27 12.04 0.67
N PRO A 15 8.94 12.05 0.69
CA PRO A 15 8.12 11.02 0.04
C PRO A 15 8.41 10.82 -1.45
N ASP A 16 8.84 11.86 -2.16
CA ASP A 16 9.16 11.78 -3.59
C ASP A 16 10.45 10.98 -3.87
N ASP A 17 11.29 10.78 -2.86
CA ASP A 17 12.54 10.02 -2.97
C ASP A 17 12.35 8.52 -2.66
N ALA A 18 11.12 8.06 -2.46
CA ALA A 18 10.81 6.65 -2.23
C ALA A 18 10.92 5.85 -3.54
N PHE A 19 12.08 5.23 -3.77
CA PHE A 19 12.32 4.32 -4.89
C PHE A 19 12.23 2.87 -4.43
N PRO A 20 11.71 1.97 -5.26
CA PRO A 20 11.73 0.54 -4.93
C PRO A 20 13.16 0.05 -4.83
N LEU A 21 13.39 -0.92 -3.96
CA LEU A 21 14.70 -1.54 -3.82
C LEU A 21 15.22 -2.09 -5.15
N PRO A 22 16.53 -2.04 -5.39
CA PRO A 22 17.14 -2.67 -6.56
C PRO A 22 16.71 -4.14 -6.67
N GLY A 23 16.16 -4.51 -7.83
CA GLY A 23 15.66 -5.86 -8.09
C GLY A 23 14.17 -6.06 -7.78
N ALA A 24 13.47 -5.13 -7.15
CA ALA A 24 12.03 -5.26 -6.84
C ALA A 24 11.20 -5.47 -8.11
N ALA A 25 11.43 -4.69 -9.16
CA ALA A 25 10.75 -4.83 -10.45
C ALA A 25 10.96 -6.24 -11.04
N ALA A 26 12.19 -6.74 -11.06
CA ALA A 26 12.51 -8.08 -11.57
C ALA A 26 11.84 -9.20 -10.76
N VAL A 27 11.72 -9.06 -9.45
CA VAL A 27 10.98 -10.00 -8.60
C VAL A 27 9.49 -9.97 -8.92
N LEU A 28 8.89 -8.78 -9.06
CA LEU A 28 7.49 -8.63 -9.46
C LEU A 28 7.21 -9.24 -10.84
N GLU A 29 8.10 -9.04 -11.82
CA GLU A 29 8.01 -9.68 -13.15
C GLU A 29 7.96 -11.20 -13.06
N ARG A 30 8.83 -11.80 -12.24
CA ARG A 30 8.87 -13.25 -12.04
C ARG A 30 7.60 -13.77 -11.35
N LEU A 31 7.07 -13.01 -10.41
CA LEU A 31 5.81 -13.32 -9.75
C LEU A 31 4.64 -13.26 -10.74
N THR A 32 4.55 -12.20 -11.58
CA THR A 32 3.47 -12.08 -12.58
C THR A 32 3.51 -13.17 -13.64
N ALA A 33 4.68 -13.76 -13.92
CA ALA A 33 4.82 -14.89 -14.80
C ALA A 33 4.30 -16.21 -14.17
N SER A 34 4.25 -16.30 -12.84
CA SER A 34 4.01 -17.55 -12.10
C SER A 34 2.66 -17.58 -11.39
N TYR A 35 2.08 -16.45 -11.06
CA TYR A 35 0.82 -16.34 -10.33
C TYR A 35 -0.28 -15.70 -11.17
N GLY A 36 -1.52 -16.11 -10.95
CA GLY A 36 -2.68 -15.60 -11.69
C GLY A 36 -2.91 -14.10 -11.50
N VAL A 37 -2.69 -13.61 -10.27
CA VAL A 37 -2.79 -12.19 -9.93
C VAL A 37 -1.63 -11.80 -9.03
N VAL A 38 -0.91 -10.74 -9.40
CA VAL A 38 0.05 -10.04 -8.55
C VAL A 38 -0.35 -8.57 -8.53
N ALA A 39 -0.43 -7.99 -7.34
CA ALA A 39 -0.88 -6.62 -7.17
C ALA A 39 0.04 -5.83 -6.24
N VAL A 40 0.33 -4.57 -6.61
CA VAL A 40 0.84 -3.54 -5.70
C VAL A 40 -0.34 -2.65 -5.32
N VAL A 41 -0.54 -2.45 -4.01
CA VAL A 41 -1.65 -1.64 -3.46
C VAL A 41 -1.08 -0.67 -2.44
N SER A 42 -1.22 0.62 -2.67
CA SER A 42 -0.59 1.66 -1.86
C SER A 42 -1.50 2.87 -1.66
N GLY A 43 -1.18 3.71 -0.68
CA GLY A 43 -1.73 5.06 -0.55
C GLY A 43 -1.18 6.04 -1.60
N ARG A 44 -0.13 5.68 -2.34
CA ARG A 44 0.42 6.48 -3.44
C ARG A 44 -0.52 6.48 -4.64
N PRO A 45 -0.49 7.54 -5.49
CA PRO A 45 -1.18 7.53 -6.78
C PRO A 45 -0.65 6.44 -7.71
N VAL A 46 -1.51 5.91 -8.58
CA VAL A 46 -1.12 4.92 -9.62
C VAL A 46 0.01 5.45 -10.49
N THR A 47 -0.04 6.72 -10.87
CA THR A 47 1.00 7.36 -11.70
C THR A 47 2.38 7.31 -11.04
N PHE A 48 2.46 7.60 -9.74
CA PHE A 48 3.69 7.48 -8.96
C PHE A 48 4.21 6.04 -8.96
N LEU A 49 3.35 5.07 -8.66
CA LEU A 49 3.74 3.66 -8.58
C LEU A 49 4.27 3.14 -9.92
N VAL A 50 3.58 3.45 -11.01
CA VAL A 50 3.98 3.03 -12.37
C VAL A 50 5.31 3.65 -12.77
N GLU A 51 5.50 4.95 -12.49
CA GLU A 51 6.77 5.63 -12.77
C GLU A 51 7.94 4.98 -12.02
N ARG A 52 7.75 4.67 -10.74
CA ARG A 52 8.81 4.11 -9.88
C ARG A 52 9.10 2.63 -10.16
N LEU A 53 8.08 1.83 -10.46
CA LEU A 53 8.26 0.41 -10.79
C LEU A 53 8.80 0.19 -12.19
N GLY A 54 8.66 1.19 -13.08
CA GLY A 54 9.02 1.09 -14.48
C GLY A 54 8.00 0.32 -15.32
N SER A 55 8.35 0.05 -16.56
CA SER A 55 7.49 -0.65 -17.52
C SER A 55 8.22 -1.79 -18.21
N SER A 56 7.55 -2.92 -18.34
CA SER A 56 7.93 -4.05 -19.18
C SER A 56 6.68 -4.86 -19.51
N PRO A 57 6.69 -5.71 -20.55
CA PRO A 57 5.55 -6.58 -20.86
C PRO A 57 5.11 -7.47 -19.69
N ALA A 58 6.01 -7.82 -18.78
CA ALA A 58 5.69 -8.57 -17.58
C ALA A 58 5.02 -7.68 -16.53
N LEU A 59 5.52 -6.46 -16.32
CA LEU A 59 4.92 -5.47 -15.38
C LEU A 59 3.58 -4.91 -15.90
N ASP A 60 3.29 -4.99 -17.19
CA ASP A 60 1.97 -4.65 -17.72
C ASP A 60 0.86 -5.57 -17.18
N ARG A 61 1.22 -6.79 -16.75
CA ARG A 61 0.30 -7.73 -16.08
C ARG A 61 0.16 -7.49 -14.58
N LEU A 62 1.01 -6.66 -13.98
CA LEU A 62 0.93 -6.30 -12.58
C LEU A 62 -0.32 -5.43 -12.36
N ALA A 63 -1.20 -5.84 -11.47
CA ALA A 63 -2.30 -5.00 -11.04
C ALA A 63 -1.75 -3.90 -10.11
N VAL A 64 -2.03 -2.63 -10.43
CA VAL A 64 -1.58 -1.49 -9.63
C VAL A 64 -2.79 -0.73 -9.14
N TYR A 65 -2.90 -0.62 -7.82
CA TYR A 65 -3.93 0.14 -7.14
C TYR A 65 -3.28 1.26 -6.32
N GLY A 66 -3.68 2.48 -6.61
CA GLY A 66 -3.31 3.67 -5.85
C GLY A 66 -4.44 4.14 -4.94
N GLN A 67 -4.12 5.08 -4.04
CA GLN A 67 -5.10 5.71 -3.15
C GLN A 67 -5.94 4.70 -2.37
N TYR A 68 -5.28 3.65 -1.85
CA TYR A 68 -5.93 2.53 -1.14
C TYR A 68 -7.01 1.80 -1.97
N GLY A 69 -6.90 1.83 -3.31
CA GLY A 69 -7.83 1.19 -4.24
C GLY A 69 -8.81 2.12 -4.94
N LEU A 70 -8.82 3.43 -4.61
CA LEU A 70 -9.64 4.41 -5.31
C LEU A 70 -9.12 4.73 -6.73
N GLU A 71 -7.89 4.37 -7.01
CA GLU A 71 -7.28 4.40 -8.33
C GLU A 71 -6.81 3.01 -8.74
N ARG A 72 -6.95 2.66 -9.99
CA ARG A 72 -6.36 1.45 -10.56
C ARG A 72 -5.79 1.71 -11.95
N ARG A 73 -4.72 1.01 -12.30
CA ARG A 73 -4.21 0.99 -13.68
C ARG A 73 -5.11 0.10 -14.55
N ALA A 74 -5.61 0.66 -15.63
CA ALA A 74 -6.32 -0.11 -16.66
C ALA A 74 -5.34 -0.85 -17.58
N PRO A 75 -5.81 -1.85 -18.37
CA PRO A 75 -4.96 -2.60 -19.30
C PRO A 75 -4.30 -1.74 -20.40
N ASP A 76 -4.88 -0.61 -20.75
CA ASP A 76 -4.31 0.36 -21.70
C ASP A 76 -3.31 1.32 -21.05
N GLY A 77 -3.03 1.17 -19.75
CA GLY A 77 -2.14 2.01 -18.97
C GLY A 77 -2.79 3.28 -18.39
N SER A 78 -4.04 3.57 -18.73
CA SER A 78 -4.76 4.71 -18.15
C SER A 78 -5.08 4.50 -16.67
N VAL A 79 -5.32 5.59 -15.94
CA VAL A 79 -5.81 5.55 -14.56
C VAL A 79 -7.33 5.59 -14.58
N VAL A 80 -7.93 4.61 -13.92
CA VAL A 80 -9.38 4.55 -13.70
C VAL A 80 -9.66 4.81 -12.24
N TYR A 81 -10.57 5.72 -11.98
CA TYR A 81 -11.02 6.05 -10.63
C TYR A 81 -12.24 5.21 -10.24
N ASP A 82 -12.34 4.88 -8.96
CA ASP A 82 -13.54 4.29 -8.39
C ASP A 82 -14.68 5.32 -8.42
N PRO A 83 -15.93 4.95 -8.74
CA PRO A 83 -17.09 5.88 -8.71
C PRO A 83 -17.28 6.58 -7.36
N LEU A 84 -16.77 6.05 -6.26
CA LEU A 84 -16.76 6.70 -4.95
C LEU A 84 -16.03 8.04 -4.92
N VAL A 85 -15.17 8.31 -5.93
CA VAL A 85 -14.40 9.56 -6.05
C VAL A 85 -15.25 10.70 -6.62
N ASP A 86 -16.37 10.37 -7.28
CA ASP A 86 -17.21 11.36 -7.95
C ASP A 86 -17.69 12.45 -6.97
N GLY A 87 -17.45 13.70 -7.35
CA GLY A 87 -17.80 14.86 -6.55
C GLY A 87 -16.74 15.33 -5.54
N TYR A 88 -15.67 14.56 -5.28
CA TYR A 88 -14.65 14.94 -4.28
C TYR A 88 -13.39 15.60 -4.87
N THR A 89 -13.14 15.47 -6.16
CA THR A 89 -11.88 15.97 -6.78
C THR A 89 -11.67 17.48 -6.57
N GLY A 90 -12.73 18.28 -6.64
CA GLY A 90 -12.66 19.72 -6.36
C GLY A 90 -12.38 20.04 -4.89
N ALA A 91 -12.99 19.29 -3.98
CA ALA A 91 -12.80 19.48 -2.54
C ALA A 91 -11.36 19.15 -2.11
N ILE A 92 -10.79 18.07 -2.62
CA ILE A 92 -9.40 17.69 -2.33
C ILE A 92 -8.40 18.70 -2.90
N ALA A 93 -8.61 19.20 -4.12
CA ALA A 93 -7.74 20.23 -4.71
C ALA A 93 -7.74 21.51 -3.86
N ALA A 94 -8.92 21.98 -3.46
CA ALA A 94 -9.05 23.16 -2.61
C ALA A 94 -8.43 22.95 -1.23
N ALA A 95 -8.57 21.75 -0.64
CA ALA A 95 -7.95 21.39 0.63
C ALA A 95 -6.41 21.39 0.55
N ILE A 96 -5.83 20.90 -0.56
CA ILE A 96 -4.37 20.92 -0.79
C ILE A 96 -3.88 22.37 -0.87
N ASP A 97 -4.57 23.24 -1.62
CA ASP A 97 -4.18 24.63 -1.77
C ASP A 97 -4.28 25.39 -0.44
N GLU A 98 -5.35 25.16 0.34
CA GLU A 98 -5.49 25.71 1.67
C GLU A 98 -4.39 25.22 2.62
N ALA A 99 -4.09 23.94 2.62
CA ALA A 99 -3.01 23.37 3.44
C ALA A 99 -1.66 24.00 3.12
N ARG A 100 -1.32 24.14 1.83
CA ARG A 100 -0.06 24.78 1.40
C ARG A 100 0.06 26.23 1.85
N ALA A 101 -1.06 26.97 1.86
CA ALA A 101 -1.08 28.36 2.27
C ALA A 101 -0.95 28.54 3.80
N ARG A 102 -1.32 27.54 4.62
CA ARG A 102 -1.49 27.68 6.08
C ARG A 102 -0.61 26.74 6.89
N VAL A 103 0.10 25.80 6.26
CA VAL A 103 0.91 24.81 6.97
C VAL A 103 1.95 25.50 7.87
N PRO A 104 2.14 25.06 9.13
CA PRO A 104 3.17 25.59 10.02
C PRO A 104 4.58 25.44 9.42
N GLU A 105 5.44 26.42 9.66
CA GLU A 105 6.83 26.36 9.21
C GLU A 105 7.52 25.10 9.73
N GLY A 106 8.19 24.37 8.83
CA GLY A 106 8.86 23.09 9.09
C GLY A 106 7.99 21.84 8.88
N ALA A 107 6.68 21.97 8.73
CA ALA A 107 5.84 20.88 8.25
C ALA A 107 5.74 20.89 6.71
N LEU A 108 5.53 19.72 6.11
CA LEU A 108 5.40 19.54 4.66
C LEU A 108 3.98 19.14 4.30
N VAL A 109 3.48 19.66 3.18
CA VAL A 109 2.21 19.23 2.57
C VAL A 109 2.52 18.35 1.36
N GLU A 110 2.10 17.09 1.42
CA GLU A 110 2.14 16.15 0.31
C GLU A 110 0.73 16.01 -0.27
N GLY A 111 0.52 16.48 -1.50
CA GLY A 111 -0.72 16.20 -2.24
C GLY A 111 -0.60 14.89 -3.02
N LYS A 112 -1.52 13.95 -2.76
CA LYS A 112 -1.52 12.61 -3.36
C LYS A 112 -2.67 12.41 -4.38
N GLY A 113 -3.18 13.46 -4.98
CA GLY A 113 -4.32 13.39 -5.90
C GLY A 113 -5.66 13.33 -5.18
N LEU A 114 -6.03 12.21 -4.57
CA LEU A 114 -7.27 12.01 -3.81
C LEU A 114 -7.08 12.10 -2.28
N ALA A 115 -5.89 12.44 -1.83
CA ALA A 115 -5.57 12.64 -0.44
C ALA A 115 -4.52 13.75 -0.30
N LEU A 116 -4.38 14.28 0.91
CA LEU A 116 -3.23 15.11 1.27
C LEU A 116 -2.70 14.69 2.64
N THR A 117 -1.39 14.82 2.82
CA THR A 117 -0.74 14.50 4.07
C THR A 117 0.04 15.71 4.58
N LEU A 118 -0.12 16.03 5.86
CA LEU A 118 0.73 16.99 6.57
C LEU A 118 1.77 16.20 7.36
N HIS A 119 3.04 16.36 7.02
CA HIS A 119 4.18 15.70 7.66
C HIS A 119 4.92 16.66 8.57
N TRP A 120 5.31 16.20 9.77
CA TRP A 120 6.13 16.96 10.72
C TRP A 120 7.31 16.14 11.27
N ARG A 121 7.76 15.12 10.51
CA ARG A 121 8.89 14.26 10.91
C ARG A 121 10.14 15.08 11.25
N ASN A 122 10.43 16.11 10.46
CA ASN A 122 11.61 16.98 10.61
C ASN A 122 11.37 18.16 11.57
N ALA A 123 10.13 18.38 12.01
CA ALA A 123 9.75 19.45 12.94
C ALA A 123 8.70 18.97 13.95
N PRO A 124 9.01 18.04 14.86
CA PRO A 124 8.03 17.43 15.76
C PRO A 124 7.28 18.43 16.64
N ALA A 125 7.88 19.59 16.94
CA ALA A 125 7.27 20.64 17.76
C ALA A 125 6.01 21.24 17.13
N VAL A 126 5.86 21.20 15.80
CA VAL A 126 4.68 21.78 15.11
C VAL A 126 3.53 20.79 14.99
N ALA A 127 3.66 19.55 15.49
CA ALA A 127 2.63 18.52 15.42
C ALA A 127 1.24 19.00 15.90
N PRO A 128 1.09 19.66 17.07
CA PRO A 128 -0.24 20.12 17.52
C PRO A 128 -0.89 21.10 16.54
N ALA A 129 -0.10 22.04 15.99
CA ALA A 129 -0.60 23.02 15.03
C ALA A 129 -0.96 22.38 13.68
N ALA A 130 -0.15 21.42 13.20
CA ALA A 130 -0.44 20.68 11.96
C ALA A 130 -1.71 19.83 12.09
N VAL A 131 -1.90 19.16 13.23
CA VAL A 131 -3.11 18.37 13.50
C VAL A 131 -4.34 19.26 13.60
N ALA A 132 -4.25 20.41 14.30
CA ALA A 132 -5.35 21.37 14.40
C ALA A 132 -5.76 21.90 13.01
N LEU A 133 -4.78 22.28 12.18
CA LEU A 133 -5.02 22.70 10.81
C LEU A 133 -5.69 21.59 9.96
N ALA A 134 -5.24 20.35 10.11
CA ALA A 134 -5.83 19.22 9.42
C ALA A 134 -7.32 19.04 9.78
N HIS A 135 -7.67 19.18 11.06
CA HIS A 135 -9.08 19.12 11.50
C HIS A 135 -9.93 20.22 10.89
N GLU A 136 -9.43 21.48 10.89
CA GLU A 136 -10.15 22.60 10.27
C GLU A 136 -10.39 22.40 8.77
N ILE A 137 -9.36 21.92 8.03
CA ILE A 137 -9.45 21.67 6.61
C ILE A 137 -10.41 20.49 6.35
N ALA A 138 -10.31 19.41 7.11
CA ALA A 138 -11.17 18.25 6.96
C ALA A 138 -12.64 18.61 7.16
N GLU A 139 -12.97 19.38 8.20
CA GLU A 139 -14.34 19.86 8.46
C GLU A 139 -14.86 20.76 7.33
N ARG A 140 -14.03 21.69 6.85
CA ARG A 140 -14.42 22.64 5.79
C ARG A 140 -14.67 21.97 4.44
N HIS A 141 -13.87 20.97 4.10
CA HIS A 141 -13.91 20.30 2.81
C HIS A 141 -14.62 18.93 2.83
N GLY A 142 -15.19 18.55 3.98
CA GLY A 142 -15.90 17.28 4.12
C GLY A 142 -14.99 16.06 3.96
N LEU A 143 -13.75 16.12 4.47
CA LEU A 143 -12.76 15.04 4.39
C LEU A 143 -12.70 14.27 5.71
N ALA A 144 -12.24 13.03 5.64
CA ALA A 144 -11.93 12.22 6.80
C ALA A 144 -10.43 12.36 7.16
N ILE A 145 -10.11 12.09 8.45
CA ILE A 145 -8.75 12.15 8.96
C ILE A 145 -8.26 10.74 9.28
N ARG A 146 -7.03 10.43 8.87
CA ARG A 146 -6.26 9.27 9.30
C ARG A 146 -5.00 9.76 10.01
N LEU A 147 -4.81 9.34 11.24
CA LEU A 147 -3.57 9.63 11.97
C LEU A 147 -2.51 8.64 11.53
N GLY A 148 -1.41 9.17 11.02
CA GLY A 148 -0.21 8.42 10.69
C GLY A 148 0.90 8.69 11.70
N LYS A 149 2.06 8.07 11.47
CA LYS A 149 3.22 8.28 12.31
C LYS A 149 3.95 9.56 11.92
N ARG A 150 3.91 10.58 12.81
CA ARG A 150 4.44 11.95 12.56
C ARG A 150 3.83 12.60 11.31
N ALA A 151 2.58 12.25 11.02
CA ALA A 151 1.81 12.78 9.91
C ALA A 151 0.31 12.70 10.21
N VAL A 152 -0.47 13.49 9.52
CA VAL A 152 -1.92 13.37 9.45
C VAL A 152 -2.34 13.41 7.99
N GLU A 153 -3.14 12.44 7.60
CA GLU A 153 -3.65 12.32 6.24
C GLU A 153 -5.12 12.71 6.19
N LEU A 154 -5.48 13.54 5.23
CA LEU A 154 -6.86 13.88 4.92
C LEU A 154 -7.26 13.10 3.67
N VAL A 155 -8.31 12.31 3.78
CA VAL A 155 -8.76 11.36 2.75
C VAL A 155 -10.25 11.58 2.46
N LEU A 156 -10.72 11.01 1.37
CA LEU A 156 -12.15 10.99 1.07
C LEU A 156 -12.90 10.21 2.17
N PRO A 157 -14.10 10.66 2.58
CA PRO A 157 -14.91 9.99 3.61
C PRO A 157 -15.67 8.80 3.02
N VAL A 158 -14.95 7.93 2.31
CA VAL A 158 -15.51 6.75 1.65
C VAL A 158 -14.99 5.47 2.30
N ALA A 159 -15.83 4.44 2.33
CA ALA A 159 -15.48 3.16 2.90
C ALA A 159 -14.64 2.35 1.89
N ASN A 160 -13.38 2.72 1.78
CA ASN A 160 -12.42 2.02 0.93
C ASN A 160 -11.07 1.91 1.64
N ASP A 161 -10.47 0.74 1.55
CA ASP A 161 -9.18 0.41 2.13
C ASP A 161 -8.51 -0.76 1.38
N LYS A 162 -7.29 -1.13 1.78
CA LYS A 162 -6.58 -2.26 1.17
C LYS A 162 -7.32 -3.60 1.34
N GLY A 163 -8.17 -3.75 2.36
CA GLY A 163 -8.99 -4.96 2.57
C GLY A 163 -10.07 -5.13 1.51
N THR A 164 -10.70 -4.04 1.08
CA THR A 164 -11.65 -4.05 -0.04
C THR A 164 -10.98 -4.54 -1.32
N VAL A 165 -9.77 -4.06 -1.61
CA VAL A 165 -8.98 -4.50 -2.78
C VAL A 165 -8.61 -5.98 -2.67
N VAL A 166 -8.13 -6.44 -1.49
CA VAL A 166 -7.79 -7.85 -1.26
C VAL A 166 -8.99 -8.75 -1.47
N THR A 167 -10.15 -8.40 -0.93
CA THR A 167 -11.38 -9.18 -1.09
C THR A 167 -11.74 -9.34 -2.57
N SER A 168 -11.66 -8.24 -3.33
CA SER A 168 -11.93 -8.26 -4.77
C SER A 168 -10.92 -9.11 -5.56
N LEU A 169 -9.61 -8.91 -5.29
CA LEU A 169 -8.52 -9.62 -6.00
C LEU A 169 -8.50 -11.12 -5.74
N LEU A 170 -8.88 -11.54 -4.54
CA LEU A 170 -8.80 -12.95 -4.13
C LEU A 170 -10.09 -13.73 -4.41
N THR A 171 -11.14 -13.09 -4.93
CA THR A 171 -12.37 -13.79 -5.33
C THR A 171 -12.05 -14.85 -6.39
N GLY A 172 -12.36 -16.11 -6.08
CA GLY A 172 -12.10 -17.26 -6.96
C GLY A 172 -10.64 -17.77 -6.95
N CYS A 173 -9.77 -17.20 -6.13
CA CYS A 173 -8.41 -17.71 -5.95
C CYS A 173 -8.39 -18.88 -4.96
N ALA A 174 -7.51 -19.86 -5.19
CA ALA A 174 -7.30 -20.98 -4.27
C ALA A 174 -6.37 -20.61 -3.09
N ALA A 175 -5.52 -19.59 -3.26
CA ALA A 175 -4.60 -19.12 -2.25
C ALA A 175 -4.32 -17.62 -2.42
N GLY A 176 -3.99 -16.95 -1.31
CA GLY A 176 -3.61 -15.55 -1.27
C GLY A 176 -2.40 -15.29 -0.36
N CYS A 177 -1.64 -14.26 -0.72
CA CYS A 177 -0.56 -13.73 0.13
C CYS A 177 -0.67 -12.21 0.19
N VAL A 178 -0.56 -11.66 1.39
CA VAL A 178 -0.53 -10.20 1.63
C VAL A 178 0.76 -9.87 2.37
N VAL A 179 1.48 -8.86 1.87
CA VAL A 179 2.74 -8.37 2.45
C VAL A 179 2.59 -6.87 2.72
N GLY A 180 2.89 -6.42 3.93
CA GLY A 180 2.78 -5.01 4.31
C GLY A 180 3.44 -4.70 5.65
N ASP A 181 3.61 -3.41 6.00
CA ASP A 181 4.40 -2.94 7.14
C ASP A 181 3.65 -2.02 8.10
N ASP A 182 2.54 -1.41 7.70
CA ASP A 182 1.90 -0.33 8.45
C ASP A 182 0.43 -0.58 8.83
N VAL A 183 -0.17 0.43 9.47
CA VAL A 183 -1.58 0.40 9.88
C VAL A 183 -2.54 0.28 8.69
N GLY A 184 -2.16 0.78 7.51
CA GLY A 184 -2.94 0.69 6.26
C GLY A 184 -3.06 -0.73 5.73
N ASP A 185 -2.19 -1.66 6.17
CA ASP A 185 -2.20 -3.07 5.79
C ASP A 185 -3.06 -3.95 6.72
N ILE A 186 -3.42 -3.46 7.90
CA ILE A 186 -4.27 -4.20 8.85
C ILE A 186 -5.61 -4.60 8.22
N PRO A 187 -6.33 -3.74 7.48
CA PRO A 187 -7.54 -4.15 6.77
C PRO A 187 -7.31 -5.27 5.74
N ALA A 188 -6.16 -5.24 5.03
CA ALA A 188 -5.80 -6.28 4.07
C ALA A 188 -5.53 -7.63 4.76
N PHE A 189 -4.84 -7.62 5.92
CA PHE A 189 -4.63 -8.81 6.74
C PHE A 189 -5.95 -9.36 7.26
N SER A 190 -6.84 -8.49 7.75
CA SER A 190 -8.16 -8.87 8.24
C SER A 190 -9.04 -9.47 7.15
N ALA A 191 -9.03 -8.90 5.95
CA ALA A 191 -9.77 -9.43 4.81
C ALA A 191 -9.27 -10.82 4.41
N LEU A 192 -7.94 -11.03 4.34
CA LEU A 192 -7.38 -12.34 4.05
C LEU A 192 -7.71 -13.35 5.15
N ASP A 193 -7.65 -12.96 6.43
CA ASP A 193 -8.01 -13.82 7.56
C ASP A 193 -9.49 -14.30 7.48
N LEU A 194 -10.41 -13.39 7.14
CA LEU A 194 -11.82 -13.73 6.94
C LEU A 194 -12.02 -14.75 5.80
N LEU A 195 -11.32 -14.57 4.68
CA LEU A 195 -11.38 -15.50 3.55
C LEU A 195 -10.82 -16.88 3.92
N VAL A 196 -9.72 -16.92 4.68
CA VAL A 196 -9.13 -18.17 5.18
C VAL A 196 -10.06 -18.89 6.15
N ARG A 197 -10.59 -18.17 7.14
CA ARG A 197 -11.52 -18.74 8.14
C ARG A 197 -12.81 -19.24 7.54
N SER A 198 -13.30 -18.60 6.47
CA SER A 198 -14.48 -19.08 5.74
C SER A 198 -14.21 -20.35 4.92
N GLY A 199 -12.96 -20.78 4.81
CA GLY A 199 -12.56 -21.91 3.96
C GLY A 199 -12.53 -21.58 2.47
N ALA A 200 -12.65 -20.30 2.08
CA ALA A 200 -12.67 -19.89 0.68
C ALA A 200 -11.31 -20.10 -0.02
N LEU A 201 -10.20 -19.91 0.72
CA LEU A 201 -8.85 -20.05 0.20
C LEU A 201 -7.83 -20.35 1.31
N ALA A 202 -6.62 -20.77 0.94
CA ALA A 202 -5.45 -20.76 1.82
C ALA A 202 -4.79 -19.38 1.78
N GLY A 203 -4.26 -18.88 2.91
CA GLY A 203 -3.68 -17.54 2.97
C GLY A 203 -2.44 -17.44 3.83
N VAL A 204 -1.56 -16.47 3.50
CA VAL A 204 -0.38 -16.11 4.29
C VAL A 204 -0.30 -14.59 4.41
N ARG A 205 -0.20 -14.09 5.65
CA ARG A 205 0.01 -12.68 5.99
C ARG A 205 1.45 -12.49 6.41
N VAL A 206 2.16 -11.61 5.71
CA VAL A 206 3.57 -11.36 5.93
C VAL A 206 3.74 -9.92 6.43
N ALA A 207 4.12 -9.75 7.68
CA ALA A 207 4.42 -8.44 8.23
C ALA A 207 5.90 -8.10 8.00
N VAL A 208 6.13 -6.91 7.49
CA VAL A 208 7.47 -6.34 7.36
C VAL A 208 7.78 -5.59 8.65
N VAL A 209 8.78 -6.09 9.38
CA VAL A 209 9.16 -5.54 10.68
C VAL A 209 10.05 -4.32 10.49
N SER A 210 9.73 -3.26 11.21
CA SER A 210 10.53 -2.05 11.36
C SER A 210 10.39 -1.54 12.81
N GLU A 211 11.19 -0.57 13.21
CA GLU A 211 11.01 0.10 14.51
C GLU A 211 9.61 0.72 14.66
N GLU A 212 8.94 0.91 13.54
CA GLU A 212 7.68 1.60 13.44
C GLU A 212 6.48 0.65 13.19
N ALA A 213 6.72 -0.66 13.02
CA ALA A 213 5.66 -1.63 12.71
C ALA A 213 4.61 -1.71 13.83
N PRO A 214 3.30 -1.62 13.49
CA PRO A 214 2.23 -1.68 14.46
C PRO A 214 2.15 -3.06 15.14
N GLU A 215 1.99 -3.09 16.47
CA GLU A 215 1.82 -4.36 17.21
C GLU A 215 0.64 -5.19 16.69
N ALA A 216 -0.46 -4.53 16.31
CA ALA A 216 -1.64 -5.19 15.76
C ALA A 216 -1.37 -5.88 14.40
N LEU A 217 -0.49 -5.31 13.56
CA LEU A 217 -0.06 -5.93 12.30
C LEU A 217 0.77 -7.18 12.59
N LEU A 218 1.76 -7.05 13.50
CA LEU A 218 2.64 -8.16 13.89
C LEU A 218 1.85 -9.32 14.51
N ALA A 219 0.89 -9.02 15.38
CA ALA A 219 0.02 -10.03 15.99
C ALA A 219 -0.88 -10.73 14.96
N GLY A 220 -1.22 -10.07 13.86
CA GLY A 220 -2.02 -10.63 12.77
C GLY A 220 -1.22 -11.43 11.73
N ALA A 221 0.11 -11.42 11.78
CA ALA A 221 0.98 -12.03 10.79
C ALA A 221 1.19 -13.53 11.01
N ASP A 222 1.29 -14.28 9.90
CA ASP A 222 1.71 -15.68 9.90
C ASP A 222 3.24 -15.80 9.78
N VAL A 223 3.87 -14.79 9.16
CA VAL A 223 5.32 -14.69 8.92
C VAL A 223 5.75 -13.25 9.14
N THR A 224 6.93 -13.06 9.71
CA THR A 224 7.58 -11.76 9.82
C THR A 224 8.88 -11.74 9.04
N VAL A 225 9.21 -10.60 8.41
CA VAL A 225 10.46 -10.38 7.68
C VAL A 225 11.03 -9.00 8.04
N GLU A 226 12.34 -8.87 8.07
CA GLU A 226 13.00 -7.64 8.51
C GLU A 226 13.13 -6.64 7.35
N GLY A 227 12.43 -5.53 7.42
CA GLY A 227 12.49 -4.42 6.48
C GLY A 227 12.21 -4.78 5.02
N PRO A 228 12.31 -3.80 4.11
CA PRO A 228 12.06 -4.01 2.69
C PRO A 228 12.99 -5.06 2.03
N LEU A 229 14.24 -5.20 2.49
CA LEU A 229 15.14 -6.25 2.01
C LEU A 229 14.63 -7.64 2.37
N GLY A 230 14.10 -7.84 3.57
CA GLY A 230 13.48 -9.10 3.98
C GLY A 230 12.23 -9.41 3.18
N ALA A 231 11.38 -8.39 2.92
CA ALA A 231 10.21 -8.52 2.06
C ALA A 231 10.59 -8.93 0.63
N LEU A 232 11.59 -8.27 0.05
CA LEU A 232 12.10 -8.60 -1.28
C LEU A 232 12.68 -10.01 -1.35
N GLY A 233 13.42 -10.44 -0.32
CA GLY A 233 13.93 -11.80 -0.20
C GLY A 233 12.82 -12.85 -0.14
N PHE A 234 11.77 -12.60 0.65
CA PHE A 234 10.59 -13.47 0.73
C PHE A 234 9.87 -13.58 -0.63
N LEU A 235 9.61 -12.44 -1.30
CA LEU A 235 8.96 -12.41 -2.61
C LEU A 235 9.81 -13.12 -3.68
N GLY A 236 11.14 -12.96 -3.62
CA GLY A 236 12.07 -13.66 -4.50
C GLY A 236 12.01 -15.18 -4.31
N ALA A 237 12.03 -15.65 -3.07
CA ALA A 237 11.90 -17.07 -2.75
C ALA A 237 10.54 -17.65 -3.19
N LEU A 238 9.48 -16.85 -3.07
CA LEU A 238 8.15 -17.21 -3.55
C LEU A 238 8.13 -17.39 -5.08
N ALA A 239 8.77 -16.49 -5.82
CA ALA A 239 8.92 -16.58 -7.27
C ALA A 239 9.76 -17.78 -7.70
N ASP A 240 10.88 -18.06 -7.00
CA ASP A 240 11.73 -19.24 -7.28
C ASP A 240 10.98 -20.56 -7.09
N ARG A 241 10.21 -20.63 -5.99
CA ARG A 241 9.43 -21.84 -5.68
C ARG A 241 8.34 -22.10 -6.72
N ALA A 242 7.69 -21.06 -7.22
CA ALA A 242 6.68 -21.17 -8.26
C ALA A 242 7.29 -21.63 -9.58
N ALA A 243 8.45 -21.10 -9.97
CA ALA A 243 9.17 -21.49 -11.18
C ALA A 243 9.68 -22.95 -11.12
N ALA A 244 9.99 -23.47 -9.93
CA ALA A 244 10.40 -24.86 -9.73
C ALA A 244 9.26 -25.89 -9.87
N GLY A 245 8.01 -25.43 -10.00
CA GLY A 245 6.83 -26.29 -10.05
C GLY A 245 6.45 -26.90 -8.70
N PRO A 246 5.33 -27.62 -8.56
CA PRO A 246 4.96 -28.31 -7.34
C PRO A 246 6.01 -29.38 -7.06
N GLY A 247 6.90 -29.09 -6.12
CA GLY A 247 8.02 -29.94 -5.76
C GLY A 247 7.50 -31.33 -5.40
N THR A 248 8.06 -32.36 -6.03
CA THR A 248 8.02 -33.75 -5.57
C THR A 248 8.35 -33.73 -4.08
N ARG A 249 7.38 -34.07 -3.25
CA ARG A 249 7.62 -34.33 -1.81
C ARG A 249 8.73 -35.40 -1.76
N ARG A 250 9.95 -34.99 -1.46
CA ARG A 250 10.97 -35.97 -1.01
C ARG A 250 10.50 -36.46 0.37
N THR A 251 9.75 -37.55 0.37
CA THR A 251 9.53 -38.34 1.57
C THR A 251 10.91 -38.78 2.03
N ARG A 252 11.45 -38.16 3.06
CA ARG A 252 12.52 -38.76 3.84
C ARG A 252 11.88 -39.95 4.54
N VAL A 253 12.09 -41.14 4.02
CA VAL A 253 11.97 -42.37 4.79
C VAL A 253 13.17 -42.38 5.75
N LEU A 254 12.90 -42.39 7.05
CA LEU A 254 13.87 -42.72 8.08
C LEU A 254 14.14 -44.22 8.06
#